data_c29d7f22c38b86e49d0fa823aec3a9df
#
_entry.id   c29d7f22c38b86e49d0fa823aec3a9df
#
_cell.length_a   1.000
_cell.length_b   1.000
_cell.length_c   1.000
_cell.angle_alpha   90.00
_cell.angle_beta   90.00
_cell.angle_gamma   90.00
#
_symmetry.space_group_name_H-M   'P 1'
#
loop_
_entity.id
_entity.type
_entity.pdbx_description
1 polymer ?
#
loop_
_entity_poly.entity_id
_entity_poly.type
_entity_poly.pdbx_seq_one_letter_code
_entity_poly.pdbx_strand_id
1 'polypeptide(L)'
;RSWVATSGAPPSPARNRLVSLALRPAPMADAWMQEGAKLHDIADATQDLGLILAPSPRDEGLAIALALREAAEQGARAALVSPDRTLTRRVAAALDRWGILPDDSAGEPLSQTAPGRFLRQIAGLFGQKVTAGDLLALLKHPLTATGNDRRGPHMIFARDLERDLRRFGPALPGPDDLIRWAGRRGGDDRIAWAAWIAGAMTGLDTPGDRDLPSWVALLRDRAETLSAGPDGQAGQSELWRKAAGDTARRVMDQLGREAPHGSDLSPAGFSDLVRSILAAEAKRDPVTPHPLISIWGTLEARVQGADLVILAGLNEGVWPEAPPPDPWLSRQMRLAAGLLLPERKIGLSAHDFQQAIAAPRVILSRALRDADSETVPSRWLARLMNLLQGLPERSGPAA
;
A
#
# COMPACT_ATOMS: atom_id res chain seq x y z
N ARG A 1 -34.15 11.02 -22.03
CA ARG A 1 -34.09 11.92 -20.84
C ARG A 1 -32.62 12.34 -20.68
N SER A 2 -32.37 13.65 -20.73
CA SER A 2 -30.99 14.19 -20.63
C SER A 2 -30.47 13.97 -19.21
N TRP A 3 -29.23 13.53 -19.07
CA TRP A 3 -28.54 13.40 -17.79
C TRP A 3 -28.52 14.70 -16.98
N VAL A 4 -28.57 15.83 -17.68
CA VAL A 4 -28.61 17.19 -17.10
C VAL A 4 -29.85 17.44 -16.25
N ALA A 5 -30.94 16.72 -16.52
CA ALA A 5 -32.22 16.92 -15.80
C ALA A 5 -32.32 16.18 -14.46
N THR A 6 -31.36 15.30 -14.15
CA THR A 6 -31.35 14.47 -12.93
C THR A 6 -30.14 14.73 -12.01
N SER A 7 -29.13 15.48 -12.47
CA SER A 7 -27.98 15.89 -11.63
C SER A 7 -28.33 17.18 -10.90
N GLY A 8 -28.34 17.15 -9.58
CA GLY A 8 -28.38 18.37 -8.77
C GLY A 8 -27.21 19.30 -9.13
N ALA A 9 -27.36 20.58 -8.87
CA ALA A 9 -26.25 21.53 -9.04
C ALA A 9 -25.04 21.09 -8.19
N PRO A 10 -23.78 21.27 -8.67
CA PRO A 10 -22.61 20.95 -7.88
C PRO A 10 -22.63 21.76 -6.56
N PRO A 11 -22.08 21.22 -5.47
CA PRO A 11 -22.07 21.90 -4.15
C PRO A 11 -21.48 23.32 -4.20
N SER A 12 -20.45 23.53 -5.03
CA SER A 12 -19.87 24.88 -5.28
C SER A 12 -19.72 25.11 -6.79
N PRO A 13 -20.74 25.71 -7.45
CA PRO A 13 -20.65 26.05 -8.88
C PRO A 13 -19.51 27.03 -9.20
N ALA A 14 -19.22 27.98 -8.31
CA ALA A 14 -18.14 28.94 -8.45
C ALA A 14 -16.77 28.22 -8.47
N ARG A 15 -16.51 27.33 -7.52
CA ARG A 15 -15.28 26.51 -7.48
C ARG A 15 -15.14 25.63 -8.71
N ASN A 16 -16.22 25.03 -9.16
CA ASN A 16 -16.20 24.20 -10.36
C ASN A 16 -15.80 24.98 -11.61
N ARG A 17 -16.28 26.23 -11.77
CA ARG A 17 -15.86 27.12 -12.87
C ARG A 17 -14.39 27.47 -12.77
N LEU A 18 -13.91 27.89 -11.60
CA LEU A 18 -12.51 28.23 -11.34
C LEU A 18 -11.57 27.08 -11.68
N VAL A 19 -11.84 25.88 -11.15
CA VAL A 19 -11.02 24.69 -11.36
C VAL A 19 -11.08 24.21 -12.81
N SER A 20 -12.24 24.23 -13.44
CA SER A 20 -12.38 23.90 -14.86
C SER A 20 -11.52 24.80 -15.75
N LEU A 21 -11.45 26.08 -15.43
CA LEU A 21 -10.57 27.04 -16.15
C LEU A 21 -9.09 26.72 -15.84
N ALA A 22 -8.73 26.51 -14.58
CA ALA A 22 -7.36 26.23 -14.17
C ALA A 22 -6.79 24.97 -14.87
N LEU A 23 -7.60 23.92 -15.03
CA LEU A 23 -7.16 22.63 -15.57
C LEU A 23 -7.18 22.54 -17.10
N ARG A 24 -7.56 23.57 -17.82
CA ARG A 24 -7.56 23.53 -19.29
C ARG A 24 -6.19 23.19 -19.87
N PRO A 25 -6.11 22.38 -20.93
CA PRO A 25 -4.84 22.00 -21.55
C PRO A 25 -3.99 23.21 -21.94
N ALA A 26 -2.67 23.09 -21.93
CA ALA A 26 -1.73 24.16 -22.23
C ALA A 26 -1.99 24.90 -23.59
N PRO A 27 -2.40 24.23 -24.67
CA PRO A 27 -2.74 24.93 -25.94
C PRO A 27 -3.91 25.89 -25.83
N MET A 28 -4.70 25.83 -24.77
CA MET A 28 -5.88 26.67 -24.50
C MET A 28 -5.60 27.69 -23.37
N ALA A 29 -4.35 27.96 -23.02
CA ALA A 29 -3.99 28.89 -21.94
C ALA A 29 -4.51 30.34 -22.20
N ASP A 30 -4.72 30.75 -23.46
CA ASP A 30 -5.35 32.03 -23.80
C ASP A 30 -6.74 32.19 -23.17
N ALA A 31 -7.43 31.08 -22.87
CA ALA A 31 -8.70 31.11 -22.16
C ALA A 31 -8.57 31.70 -20.73
N TRP A 32 -7.40 31.61 -20.09
CA TRP A 32 -7.16 32.24 -18.78
C TRP A 32 -7.30 33.77 -18.87
N MET A 33 -6.75 34.37 -19.95
CA MET A 33 -6.85 35.81 -20.17
C MET A 33 -8.28 36.25 -20.49
N GLN A 34 -8.98 35.47 -21.32
CA GLN A 34 -10.31 35.83 -21.81
C GLN A 34 -11.45 35.51 -20.79
N GLU A 35 -11.34 34.42 -20.09
CA GLU A 35 -12.39 33.94 -19.19
C GLU A 35 -12.08 34.23 -17.73
N GLY A 36 -10.79 34.36 -17.34
CA GLY A 36 -10.39 34.72 -15.98
C GLY A 36 -10.95 36.07 -15.55
N ALA A 37 -10.91 37.06 -16.47
CA ALA A 37 -11.49 38.39 -16.23
C ALA A 37 -13.02 38.36 -15.98
N LYS A 38 -13.71 37.27 -16.32
CA LYS A 38 -15.15 37.11 -16.17
C LYS A 38 -15.54 36.32 -14.90
N LEU A 39 -14.56 35.86 -14.13
CA LEU A 39 -14.81 35.21 -12.83
C LEU A 39 -15.04 36.32 -11.79
N HIS A 40 -16.29 36.47 -11.33
CA HIS A 40 -16.67 37.51 -10.37
C HIS A 40 -16.97 36.92 -8.97
N ASP A 41 -16.85 35.60 -8.81
CA ASP A 41 -17.24 34.86 -7.61
C ASP A 41 -16.04 34.07 -7.02
N ILE A 42 -14.85 34.66 -7.05
CA ILE A 42 -13.59 34.02 -6.58
C ILE A 42 -13.64 33.78 -5.08
N ALA A 43 -14.17 34.71 -4.29
CA ALA A 43 -14.36 34.57 -2.85
C ALA A 43 -15.23 33.35 -2.54
N ASP A 44 -16.38 33.21 -3.22
CA ASP A 44 -17.27 32.04 -3.04
C ASP A 44 -16.60 30.74 -3.50
N ALA A 45 -15.77 30.79 -4.55
CA ALA A 45 -15.07 29.63 -5.05
C ALA A 45 -14.01 29.09 -4.06
N THR A 46 -13.43 30.00 -3.24
CA THR A 46 -12.34 29.68 -2.32
C THR A 46 -12.75 29.62 -0.85
N GLN A 47 -13.96 30.02 -0.49
CA GLN A 47 -14.43 30.14 0.90
C GLN A 47 -14.20 28.88 1.74
N ASP A 48 -14.47 27.69 1.18
CA ASP A 48 -14.30 26.41 1.87
C ASP A 48 -13.15 25.56 1.25
N LEU A 49 -12.12 26.23 0.77
CA LEU A 49 -10.94 25.63 0.18
C LEU A 49 -9.71 25.95 1.04
N GLY A 50 -9.17 24.96 1.74
CA GLY A 50 -7.94 25.07 2.53
C GLY A 50 -6.73 24.50 1.80
N LEU A 51 -5.52 24.93 2.19
CA LEU A 51 -4.25 24.41 1.71
C LEU A 51 -3.32 24.09 2.87
N ILE A 52 -2.84 22.86 2.95
CA ILE A 52 -1.81 22.42 3.91
C ILE A 52 -0.49 22.23 3.18
N LEU A 53 0.52 23.00 3.56
CA LEU A 53 1.90 22.85 3.13
C LEU A 53 2.71 22.26 4.30
N ALA A 54 2.87 20.94 4.32
CA ALA A 54 3.54 20.24 5.39
C ALA A 54 5.07 20.17 5.15
N PRO A 55 5.92 20.31 6.19
CA PRO A 55 7.37 20.21 6.04
C PRO A 55 7.83 18.85 5.51
N SER A 56 7.12 17.76 5.90
CA SER A 56 7.45 16.39 5.52
C SER A 56 6.20 15.55 5.25
N PRO A 57 6.31 14.37 4.59
CA PRO A 57 5.19 13.44 4.42
C PRO A 57 4.63 12.88 5.73
N ARG A 58 5.44 12.89 6.81
CA ARG A 58 4.98 12.51 8.14
C ARG A 58 4.06 13.58 8.73
N ASP A 59 4.47 14.84 8.61
CA ASP A 59 3.70 15.96 9.12
C ASP A 59 2.41 16.15 8.30
N GLU A 60 2.48 15.93 6.98
CA GLU A 60 1.30 15.90 6.11
C GLU A 60 0.29 14.84 6.60
N GLY A 61 0.75 13.60 6.81
CA GLY A 61 -0.10 12.53 7.31
C GLY A 61 -0.74 12.83 8.67
N LEU A 62 0.01 13.47 9.58
CA LEU A 62 -0.51 13.87 10.89
C LEU A 62 -1.54 15.00 10.78
N ALA A 63 -1.28 16.03 9.98
CA ALA A 63 -2.21 17.13 9.77
C ALA A 63 -3.53 16.65 9.15
N ILE A 64 -3.46 15.75 8.18
CA ILE A 64 -4.64 15.12 7.58
C ILE A 64 -5.42 14.32 8.63
N ALA A 65 -4.74 13.51 9.45
CA ALA A 65 -5.40 12.72 10.49
C ALA A 65 -6.11 13.59 11.54
N LEU A 66 -5.52 14.72 11.90
CA LEU A 66 -6.15 15.71 12.79
C LEU A 66 -7.39 16.33 12.15
N ALA A 67 -7.33 16.72 10.89
CA ALA A 67 -8.48 17.30 10.18
C ALA A 67 -9.64 16.28 10.02
N LEU A 68 -9.32 15.01 9.73
CA LEU A 68 -10.32 13.93 9.67
C LEU A 68 -10.96 13.68 11.04
N ARG A 69 -10.16 13.67 12.10
CA ARG A 69 -10.65 13.51 13.46
C ARG A 69 -11.57 14.68 13.86
N GLU A 70 -11.16 15.91 13.61
CA GLU A 70 -11.96 17.10 13.89
C GLU A 70 -13.32 17.04 13.17
N ALA A 71 -13.32 16.67 11.89
CA ALA A 71 -14.56 16.50 11.13
C ALA A 71 -15.48 15.44 11.74
N ALA A 72 -14.93 14.31 12.18
CA ALA A 72 -15.69 13.25 12.84
C ALA A 72 -16.26 13.70 14.19
N GLU A 73 -15.51 14.46 14.99
CA GLU A 73 -15.97 15.06 16.25
C GLU A 73 -17.13 16.06 16.02
N GLN A 74 -17.14 16.73 14.86
CA GLN A 74 -18.23 17.62 14.41
C GLN A 74 -19.41 16.86 13.79
N GLY A 75 -19.34 15.52 13.68
CA GLY A 75 -20.37 14.69 13.05
C GLY A 75 -20.40 14.77 11.51
N ALA A 76 -19.38 15.35 10.89
CA ALA A 76 -19.25 15.48 9.44
C ALA A 76 -18.61 14.23 8.82
N ARG A 77 -19.10 13.81 7.66
CA ARG A 77 -18.46 12.76 6.87
C ARG A 77 -17.24 13.33 6.17
N ALA A 78 -16.09 12.70 6.39
CA ALA A 78 -14.83 13.15 5.85
C ALA A 78 -14.14 12.05 5.05
N ALA A 79 -13.57 12.40 3.91
CA ALA A 79 -12.88 11.47 3.05
C ALA A 79 -11.49 11.99 2.69
N LEU A 80 -10.48 11.12 2.85
CA LEU A 80 -9.15 11.32 2.27
C LEU A 80 -9.12 10.70 0.88
N VAL A 81 -8.71 11.48 -0.12
CA VAL A 81 -8.51 11.01 -1.49
C VAL A 81 -7.04 11.17 -1.86
N SER A 82 -6.37 10.09 -2.16
CA SER A 82 -4.98 10.11 -2.62
C SER A 82 -4.62 8.84 -3.40
N PRO A 83 -3.85 8.95 -4.48
CA PRO A 83 -3.23 7.79 -5.12
C PRO A 83 -2.03 7.25 -4.33
N ASP A 84 -1.45 8.04 -3.41
CA ASP A 84 -0.30 7.63 -2.59
C ASP A 84 -0.71 6.71 -1.44
N ARG A 85 -0.50 5.40 -1.66
CA ARG A 85 -0.78 4.37 -0.65
C ARG A 85 0.13 4.44 0.57
N THR A 86 1.30 5.08 0.46
CA THR A 86 2.19 5.29 1.60
C THR A 86 1.64 6.37 2.52
N LEU A 87 1.18 7.47 1.93
CA LEU A 87 0.54 8.55 2.68
C LEU A 87 -0.77 8.07 3.35
N THR A 88 -1.65 7.37 2.61
CA THR A 88 -2.92 6.87 3.18
C THR A 88 -2.69 5.93 4.36
N ARG A 89 -1.67 5.05 4.30
CA ARG A 89 -1.30 4.18 5.43
C ARG A 89 -0.74 4.96 6.62
N ARG A 90 0.03 6.03 6.39
CA ARG A 90 0.50 6.91 7.48
C ARG A 90 -0.66 7.60 8.19
N VAL A 91 -1.65 8.06 7.42
CA VAL A 91 -2.87 8.65 7.98
C VAL A 91 -3.66 7.63 8.78
N ALA A 92 -3.88 6.43 8.25
CA ALA A 92 -4.57 5.35 8.96
C ALA A 92 -3.84 4.98 10.26
N ALA A 93 -2.51 4.87 10.25
CA ALA A 93 -1.72 4.61 11.45
C ALA A 93 -1.76 5.76 12.47
N ALA A 94 -1.89 7.01 12.01
CA ALA A 94 -2.07 8.16 12.91
C ALA A 94 -3.46 8.16 13.56
N LEU A 95 -4.51 7.80 12.81
CA LEU A 95 -5.89 7.66 13.31
C LEU A 95 -6.02 6.51 14.32
N ASP A 96 -5.32 5.40 14.09
CA ASP A 96 -5.30 4.24 15.00
C ASP A 96 -4.86 4.60 16.43
N ARG A 97 -3.99 5.60 16.60
CA ARG A 97 -3.59 6.12 17.92
C ARG A 97 -4.77 6.65 18.74
N TRP A 98 -5.86 7.02 18.10
CA TRP A 98 -7.11 7.48 18.72
C TRP A 98 -8.22 6.42 18.66
N GLY A 99 -7.89 5.19 18.25
CA GLY A 99 -8.85 4.11 18.09
C GLY A 99 -9.81 4.31 16.92
N ILE A 100 -9.46 5.17 15.96
CA ILE A 100 -10.26 5.44 14.77
C ILE A 100 -9.75 4.55 13.63
N LEU A 101 -10.59 3.60 13.20
CA LEU A 101 -10.34 2.76 12.04
C LEU A 101 -11.08 3.34 10.82
N PRO A 102 -10.40 3.95 9.84
CA PRO A 102 -11.06 4.49 8.66
C PRO A 102 -11.58 3.38 7.74
N ASP A 103 -12.63 3.67 6.96
CA ASP A 103 -13.08 2.81 5.86
C ASP A 103 -12.13 2.99 4.66
N ASP A 104 -11.12 2.14 4.55
CA ASP A 104 -10.18 2.15 3.42
C ASP A 104 -10.70 1.26 2.28
N SER A 105 -11.15 1.89 1.21
CA SER A 105 -11.71 1.21 0.03
C SER A 105 -10.75 0.22 -0.63
N ALA A 106 -9.44 0.46 -0.58
CA ALA A 106 -8.44 -0.41 -1.18
C ALA A 106 -8.04 -1.58 -0.27
N GLY A 107 -8.30 -1.49 1.04
CA GLY A 107 -7.86 -2.51 2.01
C GLY A 107 -6.34 -2.57 2.20
N GLU A 108 -5.90 -3.51 3.02
CA GLU A 108 -4.48 -3.78 3.24
C GLU A 108 -3.96 -4.79 2.21
N PRO A 109 -2.92 -4.48 1.41
CA PRO A 109 -2.33 -5.46 0.51
C PRO A 109 -1.92 -6.73 1.26
N LEU A 110 -2.30 -7.91 0.76
CA LEU A 110 -2.01 -9.18 1.41
C LEU A 110 -0.50 -9.36 1.64
N SER A 111 0.33 -8.86 0.72
CA SER A 111 1.80 -8.86 0.84
C SER A 111 2.34 -8.09 2.06
N GLN A 112 1.56 -7.21 2.68
CA GLN A 112 1.92 -6.42 3.86
C GLN A 112 1.42 -7.06 5.17
N THR A 113 0.47 -7.99 5.09
CA THR A 113 -0.05 -8.72 6.25
C THR A 113 0.96 -9.71 6.80
N ALA A 114 0.75 -10.18 8.03
CA ALA A 114 1.64 -11.20 8.63
C ALA A 114 1.73 -12.48 7.76
N PRO A 115 0.62 -13.11 7.31
CA PRO A 115 0.70 -14.27 6.42
C PRO A 115 1.40 -13.99 5.10
N GLY A 116 1.10 -12.87 4.45
CA GLY A 116 1.73 -12.52 3.18
C GLY A 116 3.22 -12.26 3.29
N ARG A 117 3.68 -11.57 4.36
CA ARG A 117 5.11 -11.38 4.64
C ARG A 117 5.80 -12.72 4.91
N PHE A 118 5.17 -13.62 5.66
CA PHE A 118 5.71 -14.93 6.00
C PHE A 118 5.93 -15.79 4.76
N LEU A 119 4.89 -15.93 3.91
CA LEU A 119 4.97 -16.68 2.66
C LEU A 119 6.04 -16.10 1.71
N ARG A 120 6.08 -14.78 1.56
CA ARG A 120 7.07 -14.11 0.73
C ARG A 120 8.49 -14.26 1.25
N GLN A 121 8.68 -14.21 2.56
CA GLN A 121 9.97 -14.42 3.20
C GLN A 121 10.48 -15.84 2.96
N ILE A 122 9.64 -16.86 3.12
CA ILE A 122 10.01 -18.25 2.87
C ILE A 122 10.31 -18.48 1.39
N ALA A 123 9.45 -18.00 0.47
CA ALA A 123 9.70 -18.13 -0.96
C ALA A 123 11.02 -17.47 -1.41
N GLY A 124 11.43 -16.38 -0.76
CA GLY A 124 12.69 -15.70 -1.01
C GLY A 124 13.94 -16.46 -0.57
N LEU A 125 13.79 -17.52 0.24
CA LEU A 125 14.91 -18.37 0.66
C LEU A 125 15.22 -19.51 -0.30
N PHE A 126 14.32 -19.81 -1.24
CA PHE A 126 14.51 -20.91 -2.17
C PHE A 126 15.68 -20.66 -3.13
N GLY A 127 16.51 -21.67 -3.33
CA GLY A 127 17.68 -21.65 -4.20
C GLY A 127 18.85 -20.82 -3.65
N GLN A 128 18.78 -20.39 -2.38
CA GLN A 128 19.81 -19.55 -1.77
C GLN A 128 20.28 -20.14 -0.43
N LYS A 129 21.55 -19.91 -0.11
CA LYS A 129 22.04 -20.14 1.26
C LYS A 129 21.45 -19.11 2.20
N VAL A 130 20.82 -19.59 3.25
CA VAL A 130 20.13 -18.73 4.23
C VAL A 130 21.18 -17.93 5.03
N THR A 131 21.06 -16.61 5.04
CA THR A 131 21.92 -15.77 5.89
C THR A 131 21.47 -15.83 7.35
N ALA A 132 22.37 -15.53 8.28
CA ALA A 132 22.02 -15.43 9.71
C ALA A 132 20.90 -14.37 9.94
N GLY A 133 20.90 -13.29 9.15
CA GLY A 133 19.85 -12.26 9.21
C GLY A 133 18.49 -12.79 8.79
N ASP A 134 18.41 -13.49 7.65
CA ASP A 134 17.15 -14.05 7.14
C ASP A 134 16.59 -15.13 8.07
N LEU A 135 17.48 -16.02 8.58
CA LEU A 135 17.09 -17.01 9.56
C LEU A 135 16.48 -16.36 10.80
N LEU A 136 17.15 -15.37 11.37
CA LEU A 136 16.67 -14.68 12.58
C LEU A 136 15.38 -13.90 12.32
N ALA A 137 15.23 -13.29 11.15
CA ALA A 137 14.00 -12.62 10.76
C ALA A 137 12.83 -13.61 10.66
N LEU A 138 13.05 -14.79 10.09
CA LEU A 138 12.06 -15.85 10.00
C LEU A 138 11.70 -16.41 11.39
N LEU A 139 12.67 -16.68 12.24
CA LEU A 139 12.44 -17.19 13.62
C LEU A 139 11.68 -16.17 14.49
N LYS A 140 11.92 -14.88 14.30
CA LYS A 140 11.23 -13.81 15.04
C LYS A 140 9.88 -13.43 14.42
N HIS A 141 9.53 -13.98 13.27
CA HIS A 141 8.27 -13.66 12.62
C HIS A 141 7.07 -13.99 13.53
N PRO A 142 6.02 -13.14 13.59
CA PRO A 142 4.87 -13.34 14.47
C PRO A 142 4.18 -14.69 14.32
N LEU A 143 4.22 -15.29 13.13
CA LEU A 143 3.56 -16.56 12.81
C LEU A 143 4.43 -17.80 13.06
N THR A 144 5.73 -17.65 13.35
CA THR A 144 6.60 -18.81 13.61
C THR A 144 6.29 -19.41 14.97
N ALA A 145 6.15 -20.73 15.04
CA ALA A 145 5.89 -21.50 16.25
C ALA A 145 4.62 -21.06 17.01
N THR A 146 3.50 -20.94 16.28
CA THR A 146 2.19 -20.57 16.84
C THR A 146 1.22 -21.75 16.95
N GLY A 147 1.62 -22.97 16.54
CA GLY A 147 0.76 -24.15 16.53
C GLY A 147 0.64 -24.88 17.88
N ASN A 148 1.28 -24.34 18.92
CA ASN A 148 1.19 -24.82 20.31
C ASN A 148 1.61 -23.70 21.27
N ASP A 149 1.54 -23.97 22.58
CA ASP A 149 1.89 -23.00 23.63
C ASP A 149 3.41 -22.76 23.82
N ARG A 150 4.24 -23.31 22.91
CA ARG A 150 5.72 -23.22 23.02
C ARG A 150 6.35 -21.97 22.40
N ARG A 151 5.56 -20.98 22.01
CA ARG A 151 6.11 -19.73 21.44
C ARG A 151 7.04 -18.99 22.42
N GLY A 152 6.77 -19.02 23.72
CA GLY A 152 7.64 -18.44 24.74
C GLY A 152 9.04 -19.06 24.71
N PRO A 153 9.17 -20.38 24.92
CA PRO A 153 10.42 -21.13 24.77
C PRO A 153 11.11 -20.91 23.41
N HIS A 154 10.36 -20.93 22.32
CA HIS A 154 10.89 -20.63 20.98
C HIS A 154 11.60 -19.28 20.93
N MET A 155 10.99 -18.22 21.46
CA MET A 155 11.61 -16.88 21.46
C MET A 155 12.86 -16.81 22.33
N ILE A 156 12.94 -17.58 23.41
CA ILE A 156 14.16 -17.69 24.24
C ILE A 156 15.27 -18.35 23.44
N PHE A 157 15.02 -19.48 22.80
CA PHE A 157 16.02 -20.18 22.00
C PHE A 157 16.44 -19.36 20.78
N ALA A 158 15.54 -18.66 20.13
CA ALA A 158 15.85 -17.76 19.01
C ALA A 158 16.78 -16.62 19.45
N ARG A 159 16.58 -16.03 20.65
CA ARG A 159 17.46 -14.99 21.21
C ARG A 159 18.84 -15.55 21.60
N ASP A 160 18.88 -16.75 22.16
CA ASP A 160 20.14 -17.43 22.49
C ASP A 160 20.95 -17.71 21.21
N LEU A 161 20.30 -18.25 20.19
CA LEU A 161 20.90 -18.48 18.87
C LEU A 161 21.41 -17.14 18.26
N GLU A 162 20.59 -16.09 18.27
CA GLU A 162 20.99 -14.77 17.77
C GLU A 162 22.28 -14.27 18.43
N ARG A 163 22.34 -14.36 19.75
CA ARG A 163 23.52 -13.91 20.50
C ARG A 163 24.81 -14.64 20.09
N ASP A 164 24.66 -15.95 19.85
CA ASP A 164 25.80 -16.77 19.45
C ASP A 164 26.18 -16.55 17.98
N LEU A 165 25.19 -16.45 17.07
CA LEU A 165 25.45 -16.15 15.66
C LEU A 165 26.13 -14.80 15.48
N ARG A 166 25.68 -13.77 16.21
CA ARG A 166 26.29 -12.43 16.15
C ARG A 166 27.72 -12.35 16.68
N ARG A 167 28.08 -13.24 17.62
CA ARG A 167 29.41 -13.21 18.26
C ARG A 167 30.42 -14.13 17.57
N PHE A 168 29.99 -15.32 17.22
CA PHE A 168 30.91 -16.41 16.84
C PHE A 168 30.35 -17.29 15.71
N GLY A 169 29.14 -17.01 15.23
CA GLY A 169 28.48 -17.87 14.26
C GLY A 169 28.89 -17.59 12.82
N PRO A 170 28.61 -18.54 11.92
CA PRO A 170 28.80 -18.33 10.49
C PRO A 170 27.79 -17.31 9.95
N ALA A 171 28.20 -16.57 8.92
CA ALA A 171 27.31 -15.64 8.21
C ALA A 171 26.17 -16.37 7.48
N LEU A 172 26.41 -17.61 7.07
CA LEU A 172 25.50 -18.51 6.36
C LEU A 172 25.33 -19.81 7.19
N PRO A 173 24.51 -19.79 8.25
CA PRO A 173 24.30 -20.96 9.10
C PRO A 173 23.51 -22.03 8.34
N GLY A 174 24.09 -23.23 8.25
CA GLY A 174 23.42 -24.40 7.71
C GLY A 174 22.70 -25.24 8.79
N PRO A 175 21.94 -26.27 8.40
CA PRO A 175 21.29 -27.21 9.32
C PRO A 175 22.25 -27.80 10.35
N ASP A 176 23.45 -28.22 9.94
CA ASP A 176 24.46 -28.82 10.81
C ASP A 176 25.00 -27.84 11.86
N ASP A 177 25.06 -26.54 11.51
CA ASP A 177 25.51 -25.50 12.46
C ASP A 177 24.51 -25.36 13.62
N LEU A 178 23.22 -25.44 13.33
CA LEU A 178 22.14 -25.40 14.33
C LEU A 178 22.19 -26.61 15.26
N ILE A 179 22.37 -27.81 14.71
CA ILE A 179 22.49 -29.04 15.50
C ILE A 179 23.72 -28.97 16.39
N ARG A 180 24.89 -28.56 15.86
CA ARG A 180 26.11 -28.39 16.64
C ARG A 180 25.98 -27.35 17.74
N TRP A 181 25.29 -26.23 17.44
CA TRP A 181 25.01 -25.17 18.41
C TRP A 181 24.18 -25.71 19.57
N ALA A 182 23.08 -26.41 19.27
CA ALA A 182 22.22 -26.98 20.30
C ALA A 182 22.94 -28.02 21.17
N GLY A 183 23.73 -28.90 20.54
CA GLY A 183 24.51 -29.91 21.26
C GLY A 183 25.53 -29.29 22.22
N ARG A 184 26.18 -28.18 21.84
CA ARG A 184 27.11 -27.46 22.75
C ARG A 184 26.40 -26.80 23.93
N ARG A 185 25.19 -26.34 23.74
CA ARG A 185 24.40 -25.66 24.78
C ARG A 185 23.65 -26.64 25.70
N GLY A 186 23.35 -27.83 25.18
CA GLY A 186 22.61 -28.87 25.88
C GLY A 186 21.13 -28.58 26.10
N GLY A 187 20.42 -29.57 26.64
CA GLY A 187 18.98 -29.53 26.89
C GLY A 187 18.16 -30.12 25.74
N ASP A 188 17.35 -31.16 26.07
CA ASP A 188 16.59 -31.90 25.06
C ASP A 188 15.62 -31.03 24.28
N ASP A 189 14.94 -30.10 24.91
CA ASP A 189 14.02 -29.15 24.26
C ASP A 189 14.75 -28.27 23.24
N ARG A 190 15.99 -27.85 23.53
CA ARG A 190 16.81 -27.03 22.60
C ARG A 190 17.30 -27.87 21.42
N ILE A 191 17.67 -29.11 21.67
CA ILE A 191 18.09 -30.05 20.62
C ILE A 191 16.90 -30.34 19.68
N ALA A 192 15.73 -30.63 20.22
CA ALA A 192 14.50 -30.84 19.43
C ALA A 192 14.10 -29.58 18.64
N TRP A 193 14.20 -28.40 19.25
CA TRP A 193 13.95 -27.12 18.58
C TRP A 193 14.93 -26.87 17.43
N ALA A 194 16.23 -27.12 17.62
CA ALA A 194 17.21 -26.95 16.56
C ALA A 194 17.02 -27.96 15.44
N ALA A 195 16.67 -29.21 15.75
CA ALA A 195 16.36 -30.23 14.76
C ALA A 195 15.15 -29.86 13.89
N TRP A 196 14.09 -29.31 14.51
CA TRP A 196 12.93 -28.80 13.78
C TRP A 196 13.32 -27.71 12.78
N ILE A 197 14.10 -26.69 13.16
CA ILE A 197 14.54 -25.62 12.26
C ILE A 197 15.48 -26.18 11.19
N ALA A 198 16.44 -27.01 11.56
CA ALA A 198 17.34 -27.65 10.61
C ALA A 198 16.56 -28.43 9.54
N GLY A 199 15.53 -29.17 9.93
CA GLY A 199 14.61 -29.86 9.02
C GLY A 199 13.87 -28.90 8.10
N ALA A 200 13.35 -27.78 8.61
CA ALA A 200 12.69 -26.77 7.80
C ALA A 200 13.62 -26.07 6.82
N MET A 201 14.91 -25.96 7.14
CA MET A 201 15.92 -25.37 6.24
C MET A 201 16.47 -26.35 5.21
N THR A 202 16.35 -27.66 5.43
CA THR A 202 16.90 -28.68 4.54
C THR A 202 16.30 -28.57 3.14
N GLY A 203 17.18 -28.45 2.12
CA GLY A 203 16.79 -28.39 0.73
C GLY A 203 16.28 -27.03 0.24
N LEU A 204 16.31 -25.98 1.07
CA LEU A 204 15.97 -24.62 0.62
C LEU A 204 16.97 -24.09 -0.41
N ASP A 205 18.24 -24.42 -0.26
CA ASP A 205 19.36 -23.98 -1.12
C ASP A 205 19.54 -24.85 -2.40
N THR A 206 18.64 -25.82 -2.64
CA THR A 206 18.73 -26.66 -3.83
C THR A 206 18.50 -25.83 -5.10
N PRO A 207 19.52 -25.72 -5.97
CA PRO A 207 19.42 -24.96 -7.20
C PRO A 207 18.60 -25.75 -8.27
N GLY A 208 18.19 -25.04 -9.29
CA GLY A 208 17.53 -25.62 -10.47
C GLY A 208 16.05 -25.31 -10.55
N ASP A 209 15.54 -25.47 -11.76
CA ASP A 209 14.13 -25.25 -12.06
C ASP A 209 13.28 -26.42 -11.54
N ARG A 210 12.05 -26.12 -11.15
CA ARG A 210 11.04 -27.11 -10.73
C ARG A 210 9.70 -26.76 -11.35
N ASP A 211 8.86 -27.77 -11.52
CA ASP A 211 7.47 -27.56 -11.87
C ASP A 211 6.74 -26.72 -10.81
N LEU A 212 5.78 -25.94 -11.25
CA LEU A 212 5.06 -25.03 -10.38
C LEU A 212 4.30 -25.73 -9.24
N PRO A 213 3.65 -26.92 -9.44
CA PRO A 213 3.02 -27.67 -8.36
C PRO A 213 4.00 -28.03 -7.23
N SER A 214 5.21 -28.47 -7.57
CA SER A 214 6.25 -28.82 -6.60
C SER A 214 6.70 -27.59 -5.79
N TRP A 215 6.84 -26.42 -6.43
CA TRP A 215 7.14 -25.17 -5.73
C TRP A 215 6.04 -24.77 -4.75
N VAL A 216 4.77 -24.84 -5.16
CA VAL A 216 3.63 -24.49 -4.31
C VAL A 216 3.53 -25.43 -3.12
N ALA A 217 3.71 -26.73 -3.34
CA ALA A 217 3.71 -27.74 -2.28
C ALA A 217 4.84 -27.47 -1.27
N LEU A 218 6.06 -27.17 -1.75
CA LEU A 218 7.21 -26.87 -0.91
C LEU A 218 6.99 -25.61 -0.07
N LEU A 219 6.47 -24.54 -0.68
CA LEU A 219 6.17 -23.29 0.05
C LEU A 219 5.15 -23.53 1.16
N ARG A 220 4.08 -24.25 0.85
CA ARG A 220 3.04 -24.58 1.83
C ARG A 220 3.60 -25.44 2.97
N ASP A 221 4.32 -26.50 2.64
CA ASP A 221 4.96 -27.38 3.63
C ASP A 221 5.87 -26.61 4.58
N ARG A 222 6.75 -25.77 4.04
CA ARG A 222 7.69 -24.97 4.86
C ARG A 222 6.95 -23.95 5.72
N ALA A 223 5.95 -23.28 5.17
CA ALA A 223 5.14 -22.30 5.92
C ALA A 223 4.35 -22.98 7.05
N GLU A 224 3.75 -24.11 6.80
CA GLU A 224 2.99 -24.88 7.80
C GLU A 224 3.90 -25.48 8.86
N THR A 225 5.04 -26.07 8.48
CA THR A 225 6.04 -26.60 9.43
C THR A 225 6.58 -25.52 10.35
N LEU A 226 6.97 -24.38 9.79
CA LEU A 226 7.50 -23.26 10.60
C LEU A 226 6.45 -22.61 11.48
N SER A 227 5.21 -22.52 11.00
CA SER A 227 4.12 -21.96 11.81
C SER A 227 3.64 -22.92 12.91
N ALA A 228 3.69 -24.22 12.68
CA ALA A 228 3.37 -25.22 13.69
C ALA A 228 4.31 -25.16 14.91
N GLY A 229 5.60 -25.02 14.64
CA GLY A 229 6.63 -25.13 15.69
C GLY A 229 7.04 -26.58 15.98
N PRO A 230 8.03 -26.79 16.88
CA PRO A 230 8.40 -28.14 17.28
C PRO A 230 7.20 -28.81 17.98
N ASP A 231 6.87 -30.02 17.56
CA ASP A 231 5.74 -30.83 18.04
C ASP A 231 4.35 -30.16 17.91
N GLY A 232 4.27 -29.08 17.14
CA GLY A 232 3.02 -28.37 16.88
C GLY A 232 2.25 -28.94 15.69
N GLN A 233 0.98 -28.53 15.58
CA GLN A 233 0.12 -28.90 14.46
C GLN A 233 -0.15 -27.68 13.59
N ALA A 234 0.03 -27.82 12.28
CA ALA A 234 -0.20 -26.73 11.31
C ALA A 234 -1.63 -26.17 11.39
N GLY A 235 -2.63 -27.04 11.58
CA GLY A 235 -4.03 -26.64 11.71
C GLY A 235 -4.36 -25.84 12.97
N GLN A 236 -3.50 -25.86 13.98
CA GLN A 236 -3.64 -25.06 15.20
C GLN A 236 -2.87 -23.73 15.13
N SER A 237 -1.99 -23.56 14.15
CA SER A 237 -1.20 -22.33 13.97
C SER A 237 -2.06 -21.13 13.58
N GLU A 238 -1.53 -19.94 13.80
CA GLU A 238 -2.17 -18.68 13.41
C GLU A 238 -2.02 -18.35 11.90
N LEU A 239 -1.28 -19.15 11.12
CA LEU A 239 -0.94 -18.87 9.73
C LEU A 239 -2.19 -18.63 8.87
N TRP A 240 -3.15 -19.54 8.96
CA TRP A 240 -4.37 -19.53 8.14
C TRP A 240 -5.59 -18.98 8.88
N ARG A 241 -5.38 -18.27 10.01
CA ARG A 241 -6.46 -17.70 10.83
C ARG A 241 -6.67 -16.22 10.54
N LYS A 242 -7.84 -15.74 10.94
CA LYS A 242 -8.30 -14.36 10.74
C LYS A 242 -8.42 -14.02 9.26
N ALA A 243 -8.94 -12.83 8.94
CA ALA A 243 -9.20 -12.41 7.57
C ALA A 243 -7.96 -12.46 6.65
N ALA A 244 -6.79 -12.09 7.18
CA ALA A 244 -5.54 -12.16 6.41
C ALA A 244 -5.09 -13.60 6.14
N GLY A 245 -5.21 -14.50 7.12
CA GLY A 245 -4.89 -15.92 6.97
C GLY A 245 -5.85 -16.63 6.03
N ASP A 246 -7.15 -16.36 6.13
CA ASP A 246 -8.16 -16.90 5.22
C ASP A 246 -7.93 -16.44 3.77
N THR A 247 -7.60 -15.17 3.57
CA THR A 247 -7.26 -14.63 2.24
C THR A 247 -5.99 -15.28 1.71
N ALA A 248 -4.93 -15.41 2.53
CA ALA A 248 -3.69 -16.06 2.13
C ALA A 248 -3.91 -17.53 1.75
N ARG A 249 -4.71 -18.26 2.53
CA ARG A 249 -5.07 -19.65 2.24
C ARG A 249 -5.80 -19.77 0.90
N ARG A 250 -6.82 -18.93 0.68
CA ARG A 250 -7.57 -18.90 -0.60
C ARG A 250 -6.66 -18.67 -1.79
N VAL A 251 -5.72 -17.73 -1.68
CA VAL A 251 -4.74 -17.42 -2.73
C VAL A 251 -3.81 -18.61 -2.99
N MET A 252 -3.29 -19.24 -1.94
CA MET A 252 -2.43 -20.43 -2.08
C MET A 252 -3.19 -21.63 -2.63
N ASP A 253 -4.46 -21.80 -2.27
CA ASP A 253 -5.31 -22.87 -2.81
C ASP A 253 -5.62 -22.64 -4.30
N GLN A 254 -5.85 -21.39 -4.70
CA GLN A 254 -6.03 -21.03 -6.11
C GLN A 254 -4.75 -21.26 -6.90
N LEU A 255 -3.60 -20.79 -6.41
CA LEU A 255 -2.32 -21.02 -7.05
C LEU A 255 -2.04 -22.54 -7.20
N GLY A 256 -2.37 -23.33 -6.18
CA GLY A 256 -2.22 -24.78 -6.23
C GLY A 256 -3.11 -25.47 -7.29
N ARG A 257 -4.34 -24.97 -7.50
CA ARG A 257 -5.24 -25.49 -8.55
C ARG A 257 -4.75 -25.15 -9.96
N GLU A 258 -4.22 -23.94 -10.13
CA GLU A 258 -3.74 -23.47 -11.44
C GLU A 258 -2.31 -23.92 -11.77
N ALA A 259 -1.55 -24.32 -10.75
CA ALA A 259 -0.14 -24.72 -10.89
C ALA A 259 0.12 -25.79 -11.98
N PRO A 260 -0.73 -26.83 -12.18
CA PRO A 260 -0.50 -27.81 -13.25
C PRO A 260 -0.49 -27.23 -14.67
N HIS A 261 -1.01 -26.02 -14.85
CA HIS A 261 -1.02 -25.32 -16.15
C HIS A 261 0.19 -24.37 -16.31
N GLY A 262 1.02 -24.23 -15.27
CA GLY A 262 2.22 -23.40 -15.29
C GLY A 262 3.43 -24.12 -15.89
N SER A 263 4.45 -23.34 -16.19
CA SER A 263 5.76 -23.84 -16.62
C SER A 263 6.69 -24.07 -15.42
N ASP A 264 7.81 -24.76 -15.68
CA ASP A 264 8.91 -24.83 -14.74
C ASP A 264 9.46 -23.43 -14.44
N LEU A 265 9.80 -23.17 -13.21
CA LEU A 265 10.33 -21.90 -12.75
C LEU A 265 11.63 -22.10 -11.98
N SER A 266 12.54 -21.15 -12.15
CA SER A 266 13.68 -21.01 -11.27
C SER A 266 13.22 -20.56 -9.87
N PRO A 267 14.02 -20.77 -8.81
CA PRO A 267 13.70 -20.28 -7.47
C PRO A 267 13.36 -18.78 -7.43
N ALA A 268 14.11 -17.95 -8.15
CA ALA A 268 13.89 -16.52 -8.27
C ALA A 268 12.56 -16.21 -8.98
N GLY A 269 12.28 -16.89 -10.10
CA GLY A 269 11.02 -16.76 -10.85
C GLY A 269 9.80 -17.12 -9.98
N PHE A 270 9.90 -18.20 -9.19
CA PHE A 270 8.83 -18.56 -8.26
C PHE A 270 8.65 -17.52 -7.13
N SER A 271 9.75 -17.02 -6.56
CA SER A 271 9.68 -15.95 -5.55
C SER A 271 9.01 -14.68 -6.10
N ASP A 272 9.33 -14.31 -7.35
CA ASP A 272 8.71 -13.15 -8.01
C ASP A 272 7.22 -13.38 -8.30
N LEU A 273 6.84 -14.58 -8.72
CA LEU A 273 5.44 -14.97 -8.91
C LEU A 273 4.65 -14.84 -7.59
N VAL A 274 5.16 -15.42 -6.50
CA VAL A 274 4.53 -15.33 -5.17
C VAL A 274 4.40 -13.87 -4.74
N ARG A 275 5.45 -13.07 -4.93
CA ARG A 275 5.43 -11.63 -4.61
C ARG A 275 4.35 -10.88 -5.38
N SER A 276 4.24 -11.15 -6.68
CA SER A 276 3.26 -10.50 -7.57
C SER A 276 1.82 -10.86 -7.19
N ILE A 277 1.55 -12.15 -6.95
CA ILE A 277 0.22 -12.63 -6.57
C ILE A 277 -0.21 -12.04 -5.22
N LEU A 278 0.67 -12.06 -4.21
CA LEU A 278 0.37 -11.49 -2.91
C LEU A 278 0.23 -9.96 -2.92
N ALA A 279 0.87 -9.27 -3.86
CA ALA A 279 0.73 -7.82 -4.02
C ALA A 279 -0.59 -7.44 -4.73
N ALA A 280 -1.10 -8.29 -5.60
CA ALA A 280 -2.35 -8.05 -6.32
C ALA A 280 -3.60 -8.23 -5.45
N GLU A 281 -3.49 -9.01 -4.36
CA GLU A 281 -4.60 -9.29 -3.46
C GLU A 281 -4.61 -8.33 -2.26
N ALA A 282 -5.81 -7.93 -1.84
CA ALA A 282 -6.00 -7.09 -0.68
C ALA A 282 -6.89 -7.78 0.37
N LYS A 283 -6.51 -7.65 1.62
CA LYS A 283 -7.33 -8.04 2.76
C LYS A 283 -8.30 -6.90 3.08
N ARG A 284 -9.56 -7.22 3.30
CA ARG A 284 -10.54 -6.33 3.92
C ARG A 284 -10.88 -6.88 5.31
N ASP A 285 -10.74 -6.04 6.33
CA ASP A 285 -11.11 -6.45 7.69
C ASP A 285 -12.63 -6.53 7.84
N PRO A 286 -13.15 -7.57 8.53
CA PRO A 286 -14.55 -7.62 8.91
C PRO A 286 -14.90 -6.66 10.07
N VAL A 287 -13.91 -5.94 10.62
CA VAL A 287 -14.15 -4.95 11.67
C VAL A 287 -14.90 -3.77 11.09
N THR A 288 -15.96 -3.34 11.76
CA THR A 288 -16.76 -2.19 11.34
C THR A 288 -15.92 -0.91 11.40
N PRO A 289 -15.66 -0.26 10.26
CA PRO A 289 -14.90 0.98 10.24
C PRO A 289 -15.68 2.13 10.87
N HIS A 290 -14.99 3.22 11.13
CA HIS A 290 -15.62 4.45 11.63
C HIS A 290 -16.59 5.01 10.58
N PRO A 291 -17.88 5.25 10.93
CA PRO A 291 -18.93 5.54 9.94
C PRO A 291 -18.74 6.87 9.20
N LEU A 292 -17.93 7.78 9.74
CA LEU A 292 -17.75 9.14 9.20
C LEU A 292 -16.40 9.35 8.52
N ILE A 293 -15.46 8.39 8.58
CA ILE A 293 -14.11 8.57 8.04
C ILE A 293 -13.82 7.51 6.98
N SER A 294 -13.54 7.98 5.76
CA SER A 294 -13.21 7.11 4.63
C SER A 294 -11.86 7.48 4.02
N ILE A 295 -11.18 6.48 3.47
CA ILE A 295 -10.00 6.65 2.62
C ILE A 295 -10.35 6.09 1.26
N TRP A 296 -10.32 6.94 0.23
CA TRP A 296 -10.72 6.57 -1.14
C TRP A 296 -9.52 6.66 -2.09
N GLY A 297 -9.48 5.74 -3.03
CA GLY A 297 -8.73 5.95 -4.26
C GLY A 297 -9.45 6.96 -5.16
N THR A 298 -8.79 7.37 -6.25
CA THR A 298 -9.34 8.35 -7.18
C THR A 298 -10.60 7.85 -7.90
N LEU A 299 -10.76 6.53 -8.07
CA LEU A 299 -11.93 5.94 -8.72
C LEU A 299 -13.17 5.96 -7.82
N GLU A 300 -13.02 5.62 -6.56
CA GLU A 300 -14.10 5.62 -5.58
C GLU A 300 -14.63 7.03 -5.33
N ALA A 301 -13.74 8.01 -5.33
CA ALA A 301 -14.08 9.43 -5.16
C ALA A 301 -15.02 9.98 -6.26
N ARG A 302 -15.13 9.29 -7.43
CA ARG A 302 -16.06 9.71 -8.51
C ARG A 302 -17.53 9.50 -8.16
N VAL A 303 -17.83 8.53 -7.31
CA VAL A 303 -19.22 8.08 -7.06
C VAL A 303 -19.67 8.31 -5.62
N GLN A 304 -18.74 8.67 -4.74
CA GLN A 304 -19.03 8.91 -3.34
C GLN A 304 -18.89 10.39 -2.99
N GLY A 305 -19.70 10.87 -2.04
CA GLY A 305 -19.66 12.25 -1.56
C GLY A 305 -19.41 12.31 -0.05
N ALA A 306 -18.67 13.33 0.39
CA ALA A 306 -18.43 13.64 1.79
C ALA A 306 -18.61 15.13 2.03
N ASP A 307 -18.82 15.51 3.30
CA ASP A 307 -18.97 16.92 3.70
C ASP A 307 -17.62 17.63 3.67
N LEU A 308 -16.53 16.90 4.00
CA LEU A 308 -15.14 17.32 3.86
C LEU A 308 -14.38 16.32 2.98
N VAL A 309 -13.70 16.81 1.94
CA VAL A 309 -12.78 16.01 1.12
C VAL A 309 -11.36 16.56 1.25
N ILE A 310 -10.41 15.69 1.57
CA ILE A 310 -8.99 16.05 1.65
C ILE A 310 -8.29 15.42 0.45
N LEU A 311 -7.78 16.27 -0.46
CA LEU A 311 -6.99 15.84 -1.63
C LEU A 311 -5.52 15.92 -1.27
N ALA A 312 -4.88 14.78 -1.07
CA ALA A 312 -3.57 14.69 -0.46
C ALA A 312 -2.49 14.10 -1.36
N GLY A 313 -1.23 14.45 -1.05
CA GLY A 313 -0.09 14.04 -1.85
C GLY A 313 0.01 14.80 -3.17
N LEU A 314 -0.35 16.09 -3.19
CA LEU A 314 -0.37 16.92 -4.39
C LEU A 314 1.05 17.35 -4.80
N ASN A 315 1.89 16.36 -5.06
CA ASN A 315 3.23 16.49 -5.60
C ASN A 315 3.32 15.90 -7.01
N GLU A 316 4.17 16.49 -7.85
CA GLU A 316 4.40 16.01 -9.21
C GLU A 316 4.98 14.59 -9.19
N GLY A 317 4.48 13.71 -10.06
CA GLY A 317 4.81 12.31 -10.07
C GLY A 317 3.99 11.44 -9.09
N VAL A 318 3.31 12.05 -8.11
CA VAL A 318 2.35 11.38 -7.22
C VAL A 318 0.93 11.62 -7.73
N TRP A 319 0.52 12.86 -7.88
CA TRP A 319 -0.78 13.20 -8.46
C TRP A 319 -0.68 14.39 -9.43
N PRO A 320 -0.67 14.14 -10.74
CA PRO A 320 -0.87 12.86 -11.43
C PRO A 320 0.36 11.94 -11.35
N GLU A 321 0.08 10.64 -11.27
CA GLU A 321 1.11 9.63 -11.44
C GLU A 321 1.63 9.65 -12.89
N ALA A 322 2.94 9.58 -13.06
CA ALA A 322 3.53 9.42 -14.37
C ALA A 322 3.14 8.05 -14.96
N PRO A 323 2.57 7.99 -16.17
CA PRO A 323 2.25 6.69 -16.76
C PRO A 323 3.54 5.89 -16.96
N PRO A 324 3.58 4.62 -16.53
CA PRO A 324 4.75 3.77 -16.71
C PRO A 324 5.06 3.62 -18.20
N PRO A 325 6.33 3.57 -18.59
CA PRO A 325 6.71 3.27 -19.95
C PRO A 325 6.23 1.87 -20.34
N ASP A 326 5.65 1.73 -21.52
CA ASP A 326 5.28 0.44 -22.08
C ASP A 326 6.53 -0.23 -22.68
N PRO A 327 7.01 -1.37 -22.16
CA PRO A 327 8.22 -2.01 -22.67
C PRO A 327 8.03 -2.67 -24.03
N TRP A 328 6.80 -2.87 -24.49
CA TRP A 328 6.47 -3.61 -25.70
C TRP A 328 6.01 -2.74 -26.86
N LEU A 329 5.25 -1.69 -26.58
CA LEU A 329 4.60 -0.86 -27.58
C LEU A 329 5.04 0.61 -27.50
N SER A 330 5.71 1.08 -28.57
CA SER A 330 5.95 2.51 -28.72
C SER A 330 4.64 3.30 -28.90
N ARG A 331 4.69 4.62 -28.72
CA ARG A 331 3.50 5.48 -28.93
C ARG A 331 2.88 5.31 -30.32
N GLN A 332 3.73 5.22 -31.36
CA GLN A 332 3.27 5.04 -32.74
C GLN A 332 2.59 3.68 -32.94
N MET A 333 3.15 2.61 -32.36
CA MET A 333 2.55 1.28 -32.42
C MET A 333 1.19 1.24 -31.69
N ARG A 334 1.09 1.93 -30.54
CA ARG A 334 -0.21 2.04 -29.82
C ARG A 334 -1.25 2.78 -30.66
N LEU A 335 -0.88 3.89 -31.30
CA LEU A 335 -1.76 4.63 -32.19
C LEU A 335 -2.22 3.79 -33.38
N ALA A 336 -1.26 3.10 -34.05
CA ALA A 336 -1.57 2.23 -35.18
C ALA A 336 -2.49 1.05 -34.79
N ALA A 337 -2.34 0.54 -33.57
CA ALA A 337 -3.20 -0.52 -33.02
C ALA A 337 -4.53 0.00 -32.45
N GLY A 338 -4.84 1.29 -32.52
CA GLY A 338 -6.06 1.88 -31.95
C GLY A 338 -6.10 1.88 -30.42
N LEU A 339 -4.95 1.70 -29.75
CA LEU A 339 -4.86 1.65 -28.30
C LEU A 339 -4.75 3.06 -27.72
N LEU A 340 -5.27 3.21 -26.50
CA LEU A 340 -5.23 4.49 -25.79
C LEU A 340 -3.79 4.89 -25.46
N LEU A 341 -3.45 6.15 -25.70
CA LEU A 341 -2.16 6.69 -25.32
C LEU A 341 -2.02 6.82 -23.79
N PRO A 342 -0.81 6.67 -23.23
CA PRO A 342 -0.57 6.79 -21.78
C PRO A 342 -1.04 8.14 -21.22
N GLU A 343 -0.96 9.22 -21.98
CA GLU A 343 -1.39 10.56 -21.59
C GLU A 343 -2.88 10.68 -21.27
N ARG A 344 -3.70 9.76 -21.78
CA ARG A 344 -5.12 9.70 -21.40
C ARG A 344 -5.31 9.46 -19.91
N LYS A 345 -4.37 8.73 -19.24
CA LYS A 345 -4.40 8.56 -17.78
C LYS A 345 -4.26 9.90 -17.06
N ILE A 346 -3.43 10.80 -17.57
CA ILE A 346 -3.27 12.16 -17.02
C ILE A 346 -4.58 12.94 -17.14
N GLY A 347 -5.25 12.85 -18.30
CA GLY A 347 -6.56 13.48 -18.52
C GLY A 347 -7.65 12.94 -17.58
N LEU A 348 -7.69 11.62 -17.36
CA LEU A 348 -8.59 11.01 -16.40
C LEU A 348 -8.27 11.45 -14.97
N SER A 349 -7.00 11.53 -14.61
CA SER A 349 -6.56 12.03 -13.30
C SER A 349 -6.95 13.50 -13.08
N ALA A 350 -6.90 14.34 -14.12
CA ALA A 350 -7.39 15.72 -14.05
C ALA A 350 -8.91 15.77 -13.81
N HIS A 351 -9.66 14.89 -14.49
CA HIS A 351 -11.11 14.75 -14.28
C HIS A 351 -11.42 14.31 -12.85
N ASP A 352 -10.66 13.34 -12.30
CA ASP A 352 -10.83 12.85 -10.93
C ASP A 352 -10.57 13.96 -9.91
N PHE A 353 -9.51 14.74 -10.13
CA PHE A 353 -9.20 15.91 -9.30
C PHE A 353 -10.34 16.94 -9.35
N GLN A 354 -10.85 17.24 -10.57
CA GLN A 354 -11.94 18.20 -10.76
C GLN A 354 -13.24 17.73 -10.09
N GLN A 355 -13.56 16.45 -10.14
CA GLN A 355 -14.73 15.90 -9.45
C GLN A 355 -14.58 15.99 -7.93
N ALA A 356 -13.42 15.60 -7.40
CA ALA A 356 -13.19 15.55 -5.97
C ALA A 356 -13.12 16.95 -5.32
N ILE A 357 -12.55 17.94 -6.01
CA ILE A 357 -12.45 19.33 -5.51
C ILE A 357 -13.81 20.05 -5.50
N ALA A 358 -14.83 19.50 -6.15
CA ALA A 358 -16.18 20.06 -6.16
C ALA A 358 -16.98 19.78 -4.87
N ALA A 359 -16.42 19.08 -3.88
CA ALA A 359 -17.04 18.83 -2.58
C ALA A 359 -17.36 20.13 -1.81
N PRO A 360 -18.30 20.11 -0.83
CA PRO A 360 -18.65 21.32 -0.07
C PRO A 360 -17.43 21.96 0.59
N ARG A 361 -16.70 21.23 1.43
CA ARG A 361 -15.43 21.67 2.03
C ARG A 361 -14.28 20.85 1.47
N VAL A 362 -13.17 21.48 1.13
CA VAL A 362 -12.00 20.82 0.55
C VAL A 362 -10.72 21.29 1.21
N ILE A 363 -9.84 20.35 1.51
CA ILE A 363 -8.47 20.66 1.92
C ILE A 363 -7.54 20.03 0.87
N LEU A 364 -6.67 20.86 0.30
CA LEU A 364 -5.56 20.43 -0.53
C LEU A 364 -4.35 20.21 0.36
N SER A 365 -3.57 19.17 0.17
CA SER A 365 -2.34 18.98 0.95
C SER A 365 -1.18 18.47 0.12
N ARG A 366 0.03 18.89 0.52
CA ARG A 366 1.29 18.37 0.00
C ARG A 366 2.41 18.46 1.04
N ALA A 367 3.38 17.56 0.95
CA ALA A 367 4.65 17.70 1.63
C ALA A 367 5.59 18.58 0.80
N LEU A 368 6.31 19.51 1.45
CA LEU A 368 7.30 20.40 0.79
C LEU A 368 8.60 19.66 0.49
N ARG A 369 8.93 18.62 1.25
CA ARG A 369 10.12 17.80 1.09
C ARG A 369 9.74 16.33 1.17
N ASP A 370 10.41 15.51 0.40
CA ASP A 370 10.50 14.07 0.59
C ASP A 370 11.74 13.75 1.45
N ALA A 371 12.07 12.46 1.67
CA ALA A 371 13.13 12.06 2.59
C ALA A 371 14.41 12.91 2.46
N ASP A 372 14.85 13.23 1.24
CA ASP A 372 16.15 13.87 0.98
C ASP A 372 16.06 15.12 0.06
N SER A 373 14.91 15.45 -0.53
CA SER A 373 14.80 16.50 -1.54
C SER A 373 13.54 17.36 -1.39
N GLU A 374 13.59 18.57 -1.94
CA GLU A 374 12.40 19.38 -2.12
C GLU A 374 11.50 18.75 -3.19
N THR A 375 10.19 18.77 -2.94
CA THR A 375 9.19 18.26 -3.86
C THR A 375 8.67 19.38 -4.78
N VAL A 376 8.25 19.01 -5.98
CA VAL A 376 7.58 19.94 -6.89
C VAL A 376 6.07 19.83 -6.68
N PRO A 377 5.32 20.94 -6.56
CA PRO A 377 3.87 20.87 -6.44
C PRO A 377 3.26 20.20 -7.68
N SER A 378 2.19 19.44 -7.45
CA SER A 378 1.39 18.86 -8.53
C SER A 378 1.03 19.95 -9.56
N ARG A 379 1.09 19.60 -10.84
CA ARG A 379 0.67 20.51 -11.92
C ARG A 379 -0.77 21.02 -11.77
N TRP A 380 -1.64 20.26 -11.12
CA TRP A 380 -3.01 20.69 -10.82
C TRP A 380 -3.04 21.82 -9.79
N LEU A 381 -2.31 21.64 -8.70
CA LEU A 381 -2.17 22.65 -7.66
C LEU A 381 -1.44 23.91 -8.21
N ALA A 382 -0.33 23.73 -8.92
CA ALA A 382 0.43 24.83 -9.50
C ALA A 382 -0.42 25.69 -10.45
N ARG A 383 -1.23 25.04 -11.31
CA ARG A 383 -2.12 25.75 -12.23
C ARG A 383 -3.22 26.52 -11.50
N LEU A 384 -3.83 25.92 -10.48
CA LEU A 384 -4.84 26.58 -9.67
C LEU A 384 -4.26 27.82 -8.96
N MET A 385 -3.10 27.66 -8.32
CA MET A 385 -2.41 28.76 -7.62
C MET A 385 -1.99 29.88 -8.58
N ASN A 386 -1.44 29.53 -9.73
CA ASN A 386 -1.05 30.52 -10.75
C ASN A 386 -2.25 31.29 -11.29
N LEU A 387 -3.37 30.61 -11.54
CA LEU A 387 -4.60 31.29 -11.98
C LEU A 387 -5.09 32.27 -10.90
N LEU A 388 -5.17 31.83 -9.64
CA LEU A 388 -5.60 32.69 -8.51
C LEU A 388 -4.68 33.90 -8.31
N GLN A 389 -3.35 33.74 -8.46
CA GLN A 389 -2.40 34.86 -8.35
C GLN A 389 -2.53 35.89 -9.50
N GLY A 390 -3.00 35.44 -10.64
CA GLY A 390 -3.21 36.30 -11.81
C GLY A 390 -4.56 37.01 -11.84
N LEU A 391 -5.50 36.65 -10.94
CA LEU A 391 -6.83 37.24 -10.89
C LEU A 391 -6.84 38.56 -10.11
N PRO A 392 -7.74 39.52 -10.45
CA PRO A 392 -7.79 40.83 -9.81
C PRO A 392 -8.00 40.81 -8.29
N GLU A 393 -8.80 39.89 -7.81
CA GLU A 393 -9.19 39.77 -6.40
C GLU A 393 -8.18 39.00 -5.51
N ARG A 394 -7.12 38.44 -6.06
CA ARG A 394 -6.00 37.74 -5.39
C ARG A 394 -6.39 36.93 -4.14
N SER A 395 -7.59 36.40 -4.11
CA SER A 395 -8.07 35.58 -3.00
C SER A 395 -7.61 34.14 -3.19
N GLY A 396 -6.58 33.74 -2.45
CA GLY A 396 -6.12 32.36 -2.38
C GLY A 396 -6.65 31.69 -1.12
N PRO A 397 -6.58 30.34 -1.06
CA PRO A 397 -6.85 29.63 0.19
C PRO A 397 -5.88 30.11 1.27
N ALA A 398 -6.38 30.34 2.47
CA ALA A 398 -5.54 30.67 3.61
C ALA A 398 -4.53 29.54 3.86
N ALA A 399 -3.25 29.89 4.04
CA ALA A 399 -2.18 28.96 4.33
C ALA A 399 -2.31 28.38 5.74
#